data_fa3905ec560628c5b3d5b7bbc11cec80
#
_entry.id   fa3905ec560628c5b3d5b7bbc11cec80
#
_cell.length_a   1.000
_cell.length_b   1.000
_cell.length_c   1.000
_cell.angle_alpha   90.00
_cell.angle_beta   90.00
_cell.angle_gamma   90.00
#
_symmetry.space_group_name_H-M   'P 1'
#
loop_
_entity.id
_entity.type
_entity.pdbx_description
1 polymer ?
#
loop_
_entity_poly.entity_id
_entity_poly.type
_entity_poly.pdbx_seq_one_letter_code
_entity_poly.pdbx_strand_id
1 'polypeptide(L)'
;MNKKVALVTDLKVVDSPQAGLGVARCLKEAGFEIIGVDDTPFVTLNPDLFKKVFCWDELRTLNFDGLIKKLIDIKKIYGLDYIFPCYDETTILFSFIKDKLDFLKIKLVAPPKQMIKSLRKDNLAKIIKGSDKYLVPKGKVFSIVKEALKYANSLGYPVICKGLTKGAYISKNDDDLRQNIQKIANIWNNGEISCLVEEFITGKYKNCIVAINENKIIGFVEMEKIGLDQNGATWFGKIRQTKELLPLAQELVKSNDFATSIIEIETIEKEEKYFIYEINPRSPAWIYAPCLLGLNLPGLVTSSSNKKVNFIEKEGFFGREVKDFIRQNIQGYEDKIGFYSKGAAYKSKNLKYPSDLLLDL
;
A
#
# COMPACT_ATOMS: atom_id res chain seq x y z
N MET A 1 4.11 3.49 32.36
CA MET A 1 3.02 3.50 31.37
C MET A 1 3.05 2.18 30.62
N ASN A 2 1.90 1.53 30.43
CA ASN A 2 1.83 0.34 29.60
C ASN A 2 2.18 0.71 28.15
N LYS A 3 3.03 -0.11 27.52
CA LYS A 3 3.36 0.09 26.10
C LYS A 3 2.11 -0.10 25.24
N LYS A 4 1.93 0.76 24.25
CA LYS A 4 0.87 0.58 23.23
C LYS A 4 1.17 -0.67 22.40
N VAL A 5 0.12 -1.37 21.98
CA VAL A 5 0.22 -2.58 21.16
C VAL A 5 -0.33 -2.31 19.77
N ALA A 6 0.43 -2.65 18.75
CA ALA A 6 0.02 -2.52 17.36
C ALA A 6 0.04 -3.88 16.65
N LEU A 7 -1.01 -4.17 15.89
CA LEU A 7 -1.06 -5.27 14.93
C LEU A 7 -0.63 -4.73 13.57
N VAL A 8 0.33 -5.39 12.94
CA VAL A 8 0.87 -5.05 11.62
C VAL A 8 0.72 -6.25 10.70
N THR A 9 0.15 -6.04 9.52
CA THR A 9 -0.05 -7.10 8.52
C THR A 9 1.00 -7.09 7.41
N ASP A 10 0.98 -8.11 6.56
CA ASP A 10 1.76 -8.18 5.31
C ASP A 10 3.26 -8.07 5.54
N LEU A 11 3.79 -9.05 6.23
CA LEU A 11 5.17 -9.07 6.72
C LEU A 11 6.11 -9.85 5.81
N LYS A 12 5.58 -10.59 4.83
CA LYS A 12 6.35 -11.45 3.96
C LYS A 12 7.30 -10.65 3.07
N VAL A 13 8.47 -11.23 2.86
CA VAL A 13 9.45 -10.75 1.89
C VAL A 13 9.26 -11.55 0.61
N VAL A 14 8.70 -10.89 -0.39
CA VAL A 14 8.51 -11.42 -1.74
C VAL A 14 9.26 -10.52 -2.72
N ASP A 15 9.10 -10.70 -4.03
CA ASP A 15 9.79 -9.95 -5.08
C ASP A 15 9.75 -8.42 -4.85
N SER A 16 8.62 -7.90 -4.37
CA SER A 16 8.53 -6.54 -3.83
C SER A 16 8.18 -6.64 -2.34
N PRO A 17 9.11 -6.30 -1.43
CA PRO A 17 8.87 -6.38 0.01
C PRO A 17 7.64 -5.57 0.40
N GLN A 18 6.73 -6.18 1.16
CA GLN A 18 5.56 -5.51 1.69
C GLN A 18 5.97 -4.48 2.74
N ALA A 19 5.12 -3.48 2.98
CA ALA A 19 5.40 -2.39 3.92
C ALA A 19 5.46 -2.84 5.39
N GLY A 20 4.87 -3.99 5.72
CA GLY A 20 4.65 -4.43 7.11
C GLY A 20 5.91 -4.47 7.96
N LEU A 21 7.03 -5.02 7.45
CA LEU A 21 8.30 -5.02 8.20
C LEU A 21 8.82 -3.60 8.44
N GLY A 22 8.66 -2.70 7.47
CA GLY A 22 9.06 -1.29 7.60
C GLY A 22 8.23 -0.58 8.66
N VAL A 23 6.91 -0.75 8.63
CA VAL A 23 5.98 -0.20 9.64
C VAL A 23 6.29 -0.75 11.03
N ALA A 24 6.51 -2.07 11.15
CA ALA A 24 6.85 -2.70 12.42
C ALA A 24 8.14 -2.12 13.03
N ARG A 25 9.19 -1.88 12.22
CA ARG A 25 10.43 -1.22 12.66
C ARG A 25 10.16 0.20 13.16
N CYS A 26 9.44 1.00 12.41
CA CYS A 26 9.04 2.35 12.81
C CYS A 26 8.29 2.36 14.15
N LEU A 27 7.32 1.47 14.32
CA LEU A 27 6.52 1.38 15.54
C LEU A 27 7.35 0.87 16.74
N LYS A 28 8.30 -0.04 16.51
CA LYS A 28 9.24 -0.49 17.54
C LYS A 28 10.09 0.67 18.06
N GLU A 29 10.61 1.50 17.17
CA GLU A 29 11.35 2.72 17.53
C GLU A 29 10.47 3.74 18.27
N ALA A 30 9.17 3.79 17.95
CA ALA A 30 8.18 4.58 18.69
C ALA A 30 7.74 3.96 20.02
N GLY A 31 8.34 2.83 20.44
CA GLY A 31 8.11 2.20 21.75
C GLY A 31 6.92 1.24 21.82
N PHE A 32 6.35 0.83 20.69
CA PHE A 32 5.25 -0.14 20.64
C PHE A 32 5.70 -1.58 20.89
N GLU A 33 4.80 -2.39 21.41
CA GLU A 33 4.82 -3.85 21.26
C GLU A 33 4.10 -4.22 19.96
N ILE A 34 4.70 -5.09 19.14
CA ILE A 34 4.21 -5.41 17.81
C ILE A 34 3.67 -6.84 17.77
N ILE A 35 2.43 -6.98 17.31
CA ILE A 35 1.84 -8.26 16.88
C ILE A 35 1.91 -8.30 15.37
N GLY A 36 2.58 -9.31 14.84
CA GLY A 36 2.66 -9.54 13.40
C GLY A 36 1.56 -10.48 12.93
N VAL A 37 0.96 -10.20 11.78
CA VAL A 37 -0.02 -11.08 11.14
C VAL A 37 0.25 -11.17 9.65
N ASP A 38 0.25 -12.38 9.11
CA ASP A 38 0.29 -12.61 7.66
C ASP A 38 -0.71 -13.71 7.28
N ASP A 39 -0.99 -13.87 6.00
CA ASP A 39 -1.89 -14.88 5.45
C ASP A 39 -1.19 -16.22 5.18
N THR A 40 0.13 -16.22 5.17
CA THR A 40 0.97 -17.40 4.97
C THR A 40 2.10 -17.44 5.98
N PRO A 41 2.58 -18.63 6.34
CA PRO A 41 3.80 -18.77 7.12
C PRO A 41 4.96 -18.06 6.41
N PHE A 42 5.71 -17.25 7.16
CA PHE A 42 6.89 -16.55 6.65
C PHE A 42 8.04 -16.66 7.63
N VAL A 43 9.25 -16.50 7.12
CA VAL A 43 10.46 -16.39 7.95
C VAL A 43 10.81 -14.91 8.07
N THR A 44 10.91 -14.41 9.28
CA THR A 44 11.41 -13.06 9.54
C THR A 44 12.88 -13.10 9.94
N LEU A 45 13.66 -12.18 9.39
CA LEU A 45 15.07 -12.00 9.75
C LEU A 45 15.26 -11.40 11.14
N ASN A 46 14.21 -10.80 11.69
CA ASN A 46 14.24 -10.12 12.97
C ASN A 46 13.07 -10.53 13.87
N PRO A 47 13.11 -11.76 14.44
CA PRO A 47 12.04 -12.26 15.32
C PRO A 47 11.86 -11.39 16.57
N ASP A 48 12.90 -10.70 17.05
CA ASP A 48 12.82 -9.81 18.22
C ASP A 48 12.02 -8.54 17.98
N LEU A 49 11.71 -8.26 16.69
CA LEU A 49 10.83 -7.16 16.32
C LEU A 49 9.41 -7.36 16.85
N PHE A 50 8.96 -8.61 16.91
CA PHE A 50 7.59 -8.98 17.25
C PHE A 50 7.47 -9.59 18.65
N LYS A 51 6.40 -9.25 19.35
CA LYS A 51 5.98 -9.94 20.56
C LYS A 51 5.39 -11.31 20.23
N LYS A 52 4.60 -11.37 19.15
CA LYS A 52 3.97 -12.59 18.61
C LYS A 52 3.72 -12.40 17.12
N VAL A 53 3.74 -13.50 16.39
CA VAL A 53 3.36 -13.56 14.96
C VAL A 53 2.29 -14.62 14.78
N PHE A 54 1.28 -14.30 13.97
CA PHE A 54 0.17 -15.20 13.64
C PHE A 54 0.07 -15.37 12.12
N CYS A 55 -0.42 -16.54 11.70
CA CYS A 55 -0.83 -16.79 10.33
C CYS A 55 -2.36 -16.92 10.31
N TRP A 56 -3.02 -16.03 9.56
CA TRP A 56 -4.47 -15.95 9.51
C TRP A 56 -5.01 -16.08 8.09
N ASP A 57 -5.71 -17.18 7.81
CA ASP A 57 -6.37 -17.40 6.52
C ASP A 57 -7.48 -16.37 6.27
N GLU A 58 -8.06 -15.80 7.33
CA GLU A 58 -9.10 -14.78 7.26
C GLU A 58 -8.68 -13.53 6.52
N LEU A 59 -7.38 -13.26 6.41
CA LEU A 59 -6.88 -12.15 5.59
C LEU A 59 -7.13 -12.36 4.08
N ARG A 60 -7.46 -13.60 3.68
CA ARG A 60 -7.75 -13.97 2.28
C ARG A 60 -9.17 -14.46 2.02
N THR A 61 -9.92 -14.81 3.06
CA THR A 61 -11.16 -15.58 2.87
C THR A 61 -12.43 -14.77 3.07
N LEU A 62 -12.37 -13.47 3.30
CA LEU A 62 -13.53 -12.62 3.65
C LEU A 62 -14.37 -13.17 4.82
N ASN A 63 -13.77 -14.00 5.67
CA ASN A 63 -14.41 -14.49 6.88
C ASN A 63 -14.35 -13.40 7.97
N PHE A 64 -15.23 -12.42 7.88
CA PHE A 64 -15.28 -11.29 8.81
C PHE A 64 -15.52 -11.72 10.26
N ASP A 65 -16.40 -12.71 10.50
CA ASP A 65 -16.69 -13.17 11.85
C ASP A 65 -15.48 -13.85 12.48
N GLY A 66 -14.77 -14.69 11.74
CA GLY A 66 -13.53 -15.31 12.17
C GLY A 66 -12.43 -14.27 12.46
N LEU A 67 -12.29 -13.27 11.58
CA LEU A 67 -11.35 -12.17 11.76
C LEU A 67 -11.67 -11.36 13.03
N ILE A 68 -12.92 -10.97 13.23
CA ILE A 68 -13.36 -10.20 14.40
C ILE A 68 -13.12 -11.00 15.68
N LYS A 69 -13.42 -12.31 15.71
CA LYS A 69 -13.15 -13.17 16.85
C LYS A 69 -11.67 -13.18 17.21
N LYS A 70 -10.78 -13.35 16.23
CA LYS A 70 -9.33 -13.31 16.46
C LYS A 70 -8.87 -11.95 16.98
N LEU A 71 -9.43 -10.85 16.50
CA LEU A 71 -9.12 -9.50 16.99
C LEU A 71 -9.57 -9.30 18.44
N ILE A 72 -10.73 -9.83 18.83
CA ILE A 72 -11.21 -9.82 20.23
C ILE A 72 -10.23 -10.58 21.12
N ASP A 73 -9.78 -11.77 20.71
CA ASP A 73 -8.82 -12.56 21.45
C ASP A 73 -7.47 -11.83 21.62
N ILE A 74 -6.95 -11.24 20.54
CA ILE A 74 -5.72 -10.42 20.59
C ILE A 74 -5.91 -9.21 21.52
N LYS A 75 -7.04 -8.51 21.42
CA LYS A 75 -7.35 -7.37 22.29
C LYS A 75 -7.37 -7.79 23.77
N LYS A 76 -8.00 -8.92 24.06
CA LYS A 76 -8.10 -9.45 25.43
C LYS A 76 -6.74 -9.89 26.00
N ILE A 77 -5.91 -10.56 25.19
CA ILE A 77 -4.64 -11.15 25.64
C ILE A 77 -3.51 -10.12 25.66
N TYR A 78 -3.43 -9.25 24.66
CA TYR A 78 -2.28 -8.37 24.44
C TYR A 78 -2.61 -6.89 24.60
N GLY A 79 -3.89 -6.49 24.70
CA GLY A 79 -4.27 -5.09 24.84
C GLY A 79 -4.16 -4.30 23.54
N LEU A 80 -4.55 -4.87 22.39
CA LEU A 80 -4.41 -4.27 21.06
C LEU A 80 -5.01 -2.85 20.98
N ASP A 81 -4.21 -1.86 20.58
CA ASP A 81 -4.61 -0.45 20.45
C ASP A 81 -4.77 0.00 18.99
N TYR A 82 -3.90 -0.50 18.09
CA TYR A 82 -3.82 -0.06 16.70
C TYR A 82 -3.73 -1.23 15.73
N ILE A 83 -4.28 -1.03 14.52
CA ILE A 83 -4.07 -1.91 13.36
C ILE A 83 -3.47 -1.09 12.23
N PHE A 84 -2.39 -1.59 11.65
CA PHE A 84 -1.71 -1.09 10.47
C PHE A 84 -1.79 -2.13 9.36
N PRO A 85 -2.78 -2.07 8.47
CA PRO A 85 -2.77 -2.87 7.26
C PRO A 85 -1.72 -2.33 6.29
N CYS A 86 -0.93 -3.22 5.70
CA CYS A 86 0.26 -2.83 4.93
C CYS A 86 0.25 -3.31 3.47
N TYR A 87 -0.91 -3.76 3.00
CA TYR A 87 -1.17 -4.14 1.61
C TYR A 87 -2.59 -3.72 1.22
N ASP A 88 -2.86 -3.57 -0.07
CA ASP A 88 -4.15 -3.05 -0.54
C ASP A 88 -5.31 -3.92 -0.07
N GLU A 89 -5.21 -5.26 -0.20
CA GLU A 89 -6.26 -6.20 0.19
C GLU A 89 -6.57 -6.14 1.69
N THR A 90 -5.54 -6.10 2.53
CA THR A 90 -5.74 -6.02 3.99
C THR A 90 -6.26 -4.65 4.40
N THR A 91 -5.85 -3.58 3.70
CA THR A 91 -6.38 -2.23 3.93
C THR A 91 -7.88 -2.18 3.64
N ILE A 92 -8.31 -2.75 2.52
CA ILE A 92 -9.73 -2.88 2.15
C ILE A 92 -10.46 -3.71 3.20
N LEU A 93 -9.97 -4.91 3.51
CA LEU A 93 -10.56 -5.83 4.47
C LEU A 93 -10.85 -5.17 5.82
N PHE A 94 -9.84 -4.51 6.41
CA PHE A 94 -9.99 -3.84 7.70
C PHE A 94 -10.88 -2.60 7.64
N SER A 95 -10.92 -1.90 6.50
CA SER A 95 -11.81 -0.75 6.33
C SER A 95 -13.30 -1.16 6.32
N PHE A 96 -13.62 -2.38 5.89
CA PHE A 96 -14.99 -2.90 5.91
C PHE A 96 -15.49 -3.24 7.31
N ILE A 97 -14.60 -3.56 8.25
CA ILE A 97 -14.96 -3.85 9.65
C ILE A 97 -14.67 -2.68 10.60
N LYS A 98 -14.44 -1.47 10.06
CA LYS A 98 -14.09 -0.27 10.84
C LYS A 98 -15.02 -0.03 12.04
N ASP A 99 -16.33 -0.15 11.85
CA ASP A 99 -17.32 0.08 12.93
C ASP A 99 -17.16 -0.92 14.09
N LYS A 100 -16.78 -2.18 13.77
CA LYS A 100 -16.48 -3.19 14.78
C LYS A 100 -15.18 -2.90 15.51
N LEU A 101 -14.17 -2.37 14.81
CA LEU A 101 -12.91 -1.94 15.42
C LEU A 101 -13.13 -0.77 16.38
N ASP A 102 -13.97 0.19 16.01
CA ASP A 102 -14.33 1.34 16.86
C ASP A 102 -15.06 0.88 18.13
N PHE A 103 -16.02 -0.04 18.00
CA PHE A 103 -16.69 -0.66 19.15
C PHE A 103 -15.68 -1.34 20.08
N LEU A 104 -14.68 -2.02 19.54
CA LEU A 104 -13.60 -2.65 20.30
C LEU A 104 -12.55 -1.65 20.82
N LYS A 105 -12.67 -0.36 20.50
CA LYS A 105 -11.68 0.67 20.81
C LYS A 105 -10.30 0.33 20.24
N ILE A 106 -10.27 -0.18 19.02
CA ILE A 106 -9.05 -0.44 18.24
C ILE A 106 -8.99 0.58 17.13
N LYS A 107 -7.92 1.36 17.07
CA LYS A 107 -7.72 2.39 16.03
C LYS A 107 -7.18 1.77 14.75
N LEU A 108 -7.88 1.96 13.65
CA LEU A 108 -7.42 1.56 12.31
C LEU A 108 -6.64 2.71 11.67
N VAL A 109 -5.45 2.43 11.17
CA VAL A 109 -4.64 3.39 10.39
C VAL A 109 -4.80 3.07 8.91
N ALA A 110 -5.93 3.50 8.37
CA ALA A 110 -6.31 3.37 6.97
C ALA A 110 -7.43 4.35 6.61
N PRO A 111 -7.55 4.78 5.35
CA PRO A 111 -8.70 5.57 4.90
C PRO A 111 -10.02 4.78 5.04
N PRO A 112 -11.16 5.47 5.13
CA PRO A 112 -12.48 4.83 5.05
C PRO A 112 -12.68 4.11 3.71
N LYS A 113 -13.52 3.07 3.70
CA LYS A 113 -13.78 2.25 2.49
C LYS A 113 -14.26 3.08 1.29
N GLN A 114 -15.05 4.12 1.50
CA GLN A 114 -15.51 5.03 0.44
C GLN A 114 -14.34 5.80 -0.17
N MET A 115 -13.39 6.24 0.66
CA MET A 115 -12.19 6.92 0.18
C MET A 115 -11.30 5.95 -0.61
N ILE A 116 -11.09 4.73 -0.12
CA ILE A 116 -10.32 3.70 -0.84
C ILE A 116 -10.93 3.45 -2.23
N LYS A 117 -12.26 3.37 -2.34
CA LYS A 117 -12.95 3.26 -3.64
C LYS A 117 -12.66 4.44 -4.55
N SER A 118 -12.65 5.66 -3.99
CA SER A 118 -12.35 6.88 -4.75
C SER A 118 -10.90 6.92 -5.24
N LEU A 119 -9.96 6.24 -4.56
CA LEU A 119 -8.55 6.15 -4.95
C LEU A 119 -8.27 5.12 -6.05
N ARG A 120 -9.26 4.37 -6.50
CA ARG A 120 -9.09 3.46 -7.65
C ARG A 120 -8.59 4.23 -8.87
N LYS A 121 -7.76 3.58 -9.68
CA LYS A 121 -7.08 4.17 -10.84
C LYS A 121 -8.05 4.85 -11.82
N ASP A 122 -9.23 4.29 -12.01
CA ASP A 122 -10.28 4.83 -12.89
C ASP A 122 -11.04 6.04 -12.30
N ASN A 123 -10.86 6.33 -11.02
CA ASN A 123 -11.50 7.45 -10.34
C ASN A 123 -10.56 8.63 -10.06
N LEU A 124 -9.25 8.48 -10.27
CA LEU A 124 -8.27 9.52 -9.95
C LEU A 124 -8.62 10.89 -10.57
N ALA A 125 -9.05 10.91 -11.82
CA ALA A 125 -9.45 12.13 -12.49
C ALA A 125 -10.66 12.86 -11.85
N LYS A 126 -11.46 12.16 -11.02
CA LYS A 126 -12.59 12.76 -10.29
C LYS A 126 -12.16 13.46 -9.01
N ILE A 127 -11.08 12.97 -8.37
CA ILE A 127 -10.59 13.49 -7.10
C ILE A 127 -9.43 14.47 -7.27
N ILE A 128 -8.64 14.34 -8.33
CA ILE A 128 -7.60 15.30 -8.71
C ILE A 128 -8.28 16.40 -9.53
N LYS A 129 -8.69 17.46 -8.85
CA LYS A 129 -9.35 18.59 -9.52
C LYS A 129 -8.32 19.45 -10.25
N GLY A 130 -8.65 19.78 -11.49
CA GLY A 130 -7.81 20.41 -12.49
C GLY A 130 -6.90 21.52 -11.99
N SER A 131 -5.64 21.23 -12.02
CA SER A 131 -4.55 22.17 -11.85
C SER A 131 -3.69 22.05 -13.11
N ASP A 132 -3.12 23.15 -13.56
CA ASP A 132 -2.17 23.11 -14.70
C ASP A 132 -0.89 22.34 -14.35
N LYS A 133 -0.64 22.12 -13.05
CA LYS A 133 0.57 21.47 -12.51
C LYS A 133 0.35 20.00 -12.17
N TYR A 134 -0.82 19.63 -11.63
CA TYR A 134 -1.13 18.28 -11.15
C TYR A 134 -2.20 17.66 -12.04
N LEU A 135 -1.82 16.66 -12.82
CA LEU A 135 -2.62 16.06 -13.87
C LEU A 135 -2.80 14.56 -13.62
N VAL A 136 -3.81 13.97 -14.21
CA VAL A 136 -3.95 12.52 -14.33
C VAL A 136 -3.71 12.15 -15.78
N PRO A 137 -2.97 11.07 -16.10
CA PRO A 137 -2.82 10.61 -17.48
C PRO A 137 -4.17 10.44 -18.16
N LYS A 138 -4.26 10.83 -19.44
CA LYS A 138 -5.50 10.64 -20.21
C LYS A 138 -5.78 9.16 -20.35
N GLY A 139 -6.94 8.72 -19.91
CA GLY A 139 -7.30 7.31 -19.94
C GLY A 139 -8.80 7.06 -19.94
N LYS A 140 -9.19 5.86 -20.34
CA LYS A 140 -10.58 5.37 -20.30
C LYS A 140 -10.62 3.89 -19.94
N VAL A 141 -11.69 3.49 -19.27
CA VAL A 141 -11.98 2.08 -18.94
C VAL A 141 -12.73 1.42 -20.08
N PHE A 142 -12.38 0.18 -20.38
CA PHE A 142 -12.97 -0.63 -21.43
C PHE A 142 -13.30 -2.03 -20.94
N SER A 143 -14.47 -2.53 -21.37
CA SER A 143 -14.88 -3.92 -21.26
C SER A 143 -14.88 -4.66 -22.61
N ILE A 144 -14.58 -3.94 -23.71
CA ILE A 144 -14.56 -4.47 -25.09
C ILE A 144 -13.18 -4.20 -25.70
N VAL A 145 -12.46 -5.27 -26.06
CA VAL A 145 -11.10 -5.18 -26.63
C VAL A 145 -11.03 -4.27 -27.86
N LYS A 146 -12.00 -4.39 -28.79
CA LYS A 146 -12.02 -3.58 -30.02
C LYS A 146 -12.07 -2.08 -29.74
N GLU A 147 -12.82 -1.67 -28.71
CA GLU A 147 -12.91 -0.25 -28.31
C GLU A 147 -11.61 0.23 -27.64
N ALA A 148 -11.01 -0.63 -26.79
CA ALA A 148 -9.71 -0.36 -26.19
C ALA A 148 -8.62 -0.12 -27.24
N LEU A 149 -8.55 -0.97 -28.27
CA LEU A 149 -7.62 -0.83 -29.39
C LEU A 149 -7.85 0.47 -30.18
N LYS A 150 -9.13 0.78 -30.50
CA LYS A 150 -9.48 2.03 -31.19
C LYS A 150 -9.02 3.26 -30.40
N TYR A 151 -9.22 3.24 -29.09
CA TYR A 151 -8.78 4.32 -28.21
C TYR A 151 -7.26 4.42 -28.12
N ALA A 152 -6.57 3.29 -27.94
CA ALA A 152 -5.10 3.26 -27.90
C ALA A 152 -4.49 3.83 -29.19
N ASN A 153 -5.04 3.46 -30.36
CA ASN A 153 -4.62 4.04 -31.66
C ASN A 153 -4.86 5.56 -31.73
N SER A 154 -5.91 6.08 -31.10
CA SER A 154 -6.16 7.53 -31.03
C SER A 154 -5.22 8.27 -30.08
N LEU A 155 -4.69 7.61 -29.05
CA LEU A 155 -3.66 8.14 -28.14
C LEU A 155 -2.27 8.09 -28.78
N GLY A 156 -2.01 7.10 -29.62
CA GLY A 156 -0.69 6.73 -30.10
C GLY A 156 0.07 5.82 -29.14
N TYR A 157 0.71 4.78 -29.69
CA TYR A 157 1.54 3.87 -28.90
C TYR A 157 2.91 4.48 -28.56
N PRO A 158 3.54 4.11 -27.43
CA PRO A 158 3.06 3.13 -26.46
C PRO A 158 1.93 3.67 -25.55
N VAL A 159 1.09 2.75 -25.02
CA VAL A 159 0.07 3.05 -23.99
C VAL A 159 0.28 2.16 -22.78
N ILE A 160 -0.31 2.52 -21.63
CA ILE A 160 -0.38 1.68 -20.44
C ILE A 160 -1.75 1.00 -20.38
N CYS A 161 -1.75 -0.32 -20.20
CA CYS A 161 -2.93 -1.11 -19.89
C CYS A 161 -2.89 -1.51 -18.41
N LYS A 162 -3.91 -1.10 -17.64
CA LYS A 162 -3.99 -1.35 -16.19
C LYS A 162 -5.27 -2.08 -15.82
N GLY A 163 -5.19 -3.02 -14.87
CA GLY A 163 -6.35 -3.44 -14.11
C GLY A 163 -6.77 -2.33 -13.15
N LEU A 164 -8.06 -2.29 -12.79
CA LEU A 164 -8.60 -1.20 -11.95
C LEU A 164 -7.99 -1.20 -10.54
N THR A 165 -7.62 -2.38 -10.03
CA THR A 165 -6.96 -2.54 -8.73
C THR A 165 -5.49 -2.94 -8.90
N LYS A 166 -5.20 -3.94 -9.72
CA LYS A 166 -3.87 -4.53 -9.89
C LYS A 166 -3.49 -4.74 -11.34
N GLY A 167 -2.17 -4.84 -11.58
CA GLY A 167 -1.59 -5.04 -12.90
C GLY A 167 -1.47 -3.74 -13.69
N ALA A 168 -0.28 -3.52 -14.26
CA ALA A 168 0.00 -2.43 -15.18
C ALA A 168 1.06 -2.90 -16.18
N TYR A 169 0.78 -2.75 -17.47
CA TYR A 169 1.63 -3.26 -18.54
C TYR A 169 1.76 -2.24 -19.66
N ILE A 170 2.97 -2.04 -20.16
CA ILE A 170 3.23 -1.23 -21.35
C ILE A 170 2.83 -2.04 -22.58
N SER A 171 2.06 -1.42 -23.46
CA SER A 171 1.68 -1.97 -24.76
C SER A 171 2.26 -1.09 -25.86
N LYS A 172 3.06 -1.65 -26.75
CA LYS A 172 3.76 -0.93 -27.83
C LYS A 172 3.00 -0.97 -29.16
N ASN A 173 2.01 -1.83 -29.26
CA ASN A 173 1.16 -2.05 -30.44
C ASN A 173 -0.14 -2.76 -30.05
N ASP A 174 -1.01 -3.01 -31.03
CA ASP A 174 -2.30 -3.67 -30.85
C ASP A 174 -2.18 -5.09 -30.26
N ASP A 175 -1.16 -5.85 -30.67
CA ASP A 175 -0.98 -7.23 -30.22
C ASP A 175 -0.54 -7.28 -28.76
N ASP A 176 0.41 -6.42 -28.35
CA ASP A 176 0.78 -6.26 -26.96
C ASP A 176 -0.45 -5.89 -26.10
N LEU A 177 -1.27 -4.95 -26.58
CA LEU A 177 -2.45 -4.51 -25.84
C LEU A 177 -3.47 -5.63 -25.69
N ARG A 178 -3.74 -6.42 -26.73
CA ARG A 178 -4.62 -7.61 -26.65
C ARG A 178 -4.13 -8.60 -25.58
N GLN A 179 -2.84 -8.92 -25.61
CA GLN A 179 -2.23 -9.85 -24.66
C GLN A 179 -2.30 -9.32 -23.22
N ASN A 180 -2.02 -8.03 -23.02
CA ASN A 180 -2.06 -7.40 -21.71
C ASN A 180 -3.48 -7.30 -21.14
N ILE A 181 -4.50 -6.99 -21.97
CA ILE A 181 -5.90 -7.04 -21.56
C ILE A 181 -6.28 -8.45 -21.12
N GLN A 182 -5.92 -9.47 -21.90
CA GLN A 182 -6.22 -10.87 -21.56
C GLN A 182 -5.49 -11.31 -20.29
N LYS A 183 -4.25 -10.88 -20.11
CA LYS A 183 -3.47 -11.14 -18.89
C LYS A 183 -4.12 -10.53 -17.66
N ILE A 184 -4.60 -9.29 -17.76
CA ILE A 184 -5.33 -8.61 -16.67
C ILE A 184 -6.63 -9.36 -16.36
N ALA A 185 -7.41 -9.70 -17.38
CA ALA A 185 -8.67 -10.44 -17.22
C ALA A 185 -8.45 -11.76 -16.48
N ASN A 186 -7.46 -12.56 -16.92
CA ASN A 186 -7.21 -13.89 -16.37
C ASN A 186 -6.64 -13.86 -14.94
N ILE A 187 -5.76 -12.90 -14.64
CA ILE A 187 -5.04 -12.87 -13.35
C ILE A 187 -5.83 -12.13 -12.28
N TRP A 188 -6.51 -11.03 -12.67
CA TRP A 188 -7.05 -10.07 -11.70
C TRP A 188 -8.57 -9.96 -11.70
N ASN A 189 -9.25 -10.35 -12.78
CA ASN A 189 -10.68 -10.11 -12.98
C ASN A 189 -11.48 -11.40 -13.23
N ASN A 190 -10.99 -12.57 -12.83
CA ASN A 190 -11.69 -13.86 -13.02
C ASN A 190 -12.14 -14.14 -14.47
N GLY A 191 -11.40 -13.65 -15.47
CA GLY A 191 -11.70 -13.76 -16.89
C GLY A 191 -12.50 -12.60 -17.47
N GLU A 192 -13.02 -11.70 -16.65
CA GLU A 192 -13.77 -10.53 -17.12
C GLU A 192 -12.86 -9.43 -17.65
N ILE A 193 -13.21 -8.87 -18.81
CA ILE A 193 -12.48 -7.75 -19.38
C ILE A 193 -12.93 -6.46 -18.69
N SER A 194 -12.05 -5.89 -17.89
CA SER A 194 -12.20 -4.56 -17.32
C SER A 194 -10.80 -3.96 -17.14
N CYS A 195 -10.43 -3.07 -18.03
CA CYS A 195 -9.09 -2.47 -18.04
C CYS A 195 -9.14 -0.97 -18.32
N LEU A 196 -8.20 -0.24 -17.71
CA LEU A 196 -7.94 1.15 -17.97
C LEU A 196 -6.80 1.23 -19.00
N VAL A 197 -7.03 1.90 -20.13
CA VAL A 197 -6.01 2.22 -21.12
C VAL A 197 -5.67 3.70 -21.00
N GLU A 198 -4.40 4.00 -20.76
CA GLU A 198 -3.89 5.36 -20.52
C GLU A 198 -2.73 5.70 -21.45
N GLU A 199 -2.52 7.00 -21.69
CA GLU A 199 -1.32 7.50 -22.34
C GLU A 199 -0.06 7.12 -21.55
N PHE A 200 1.02 6.81 -22.25
CA PHE A 200 2.32 6.52 -21.66
C PHE A 200 3.09 7.81 -21.41
N ILE A 201 3.30 8.15 -20.16
CA ILE A 201 4.08 9.34 -19.77
C ILE A 201 5.53 8.93 -19.48
N THR A 202 6.48 9.60 -20.11
CA THR A 202 7.91 9.47 -19.81
C THR A 202 8.36 10.64 -18.95
N GLY A 203 9.16 10.39 -17.94
CA GLY A 203 9.65 11.44 -17.04
C GLY A 203 10.35 10.86 -15.82
N LYS A 204 10.55 11.69 -14.79
CA LYS A 204 11.12 11.29 -13.53
C LYS A 204 10.03 10.77 -12.61
N TYR A 205 10.23 9.59 -12.03
CA TYR A 205 9.29 9.05 -11.06
C TYR A 205 9.51 9.71 -9.71
N LYS A 206 8.49 10.40 -9.21
CA LYS A 206 8.48 11.04 -7.89
C LYS A 206 7.29 10.58 -7.10
N ASN A 207 7.55 10.19 -5.86
CA ASN A 207 6.52 9.74 -4.94
C ASN A 207 6.54 10.60 -3.69
N CYS A 208 5.42 10.65 -2.98
CA CYS A 208 5.43 11.16 -1.61
C CYS A 208 4.64 10.25 -0.67
N ILE A 209 5.04 10.24 0.60
CA ILE A 209 4.24 9.67 1.69
C ILE A 209 3.60 10.83 2.44
N VAL A 210 2.30 10.68 2.71
CA VAL A 210 1.51 11.61 3.49
C VAL A 210 0.99 10.90 4.73
N ALA A 211 1.44 11.32 5.91
CA ALA A 211 0.91 10.84 7.19
C ALA A 211 -0.21 11.78 7.65
N ILE A 212 -1.39 11.22 7.85
CA ILE A 212 -2.63 11.95 8.15
C ILE A 212 -3.14 11.49 9.51
N ASN A 213 -3.52 12.44 10.37
CA ASN A 213 -4.22 12.17 11.61
C ASN A 213 -5.46 13.06 11.71
N GLU A 214 -6.64 12.43 11.83
CA GLU A 214 -7.92 13.13 11.90
C GLU A 214 -8.07 14.18 10.78
N ASN A 215 -7.84 13.75 9.54
CA ASN A 215 -7.90 14.57 8.32
C ASN A 215 -6.93 15.78 8.31
N LYS A 216 -5.82 15.71 9.05
CA LYS A 216 -4.75 16.70 9.02
C LYS A 216 -3.43 16.06 8.65
N ILE A 217 -2.71 16.66 7.73
CA ILE A 217 -1.35 16.22 7.41
C ILE A 217 -0.45 16.54 8.60
N ILE A 218 0.21 15.52 9.12
CA ILE A 218 1.13 15.62 10.26
C ILE A 218 2.56 15.25 9.91
N GLY A 219 2.78 14.62 8.76
CA GLY A 219 4.09 14.27 8.24
C GLY A 219 4.06 14.13 6.73
N PHE A 220 5.14 14.53 6.09
CA PHE A 220 5.27 14.50 4.62
C PHE A 220 6.72 14.28 4.20
N VAL A 221 6.94 13.47 3.18
CA VAL A 221 8.25 13.24 2.59
C VAL A 221 8.13 12.86 1.13
N GLU A 222 9.07 13.35 0.32
CA GLU A 222 9.19 13.02 -1.10
C GLU A 222 10.37 12.08 -1.37
N MET A 223 10.23 11.30 -2.43
CA MET A 223 11.27 10.43 -2.96
C MET A 223 11.31 10.50 -4.48
N GLU A 224 12.50 10.56 -5.04
CA GLU A 224 12.76 10.31 -6.45
C GLU A 224 13.17 8.85 -6.62
N LYS A 225 12.43 8.08 -7.46
CA LYS A 225 12.80 6.69 -7.79
C LYS A 225 13.95 6.71 -8.78
N ILE A 226 15.03 5.99 -8.47
CA ILE A 226 16.23 5.91 -9.32
C ILE A 226 16.35 4.51 -9.92
N GLY A 227 16.18 3.46 -9.11
CA GLY A 227 16.22 2.07 -9.54
C GLY A 227 14.89 1.38 -9.29
N LEU A 228 14.37 0.73 -10.33
CA LEU A 228 13.12 -0.02 -10.29
C LEU A 228 13.39 -1.50 -10.56
N ASP A 229 12.55 -2.37 -10.01
CA ASP A 229 12.49 -3.77 -10.42
C ASP A 229 11.66 -3.92 -11.72
N GLN A 230 11.56 -5.16 -12.19
CA GLN A 230 10.79 -5.49 -13.41
C GLN A 230 9.29 -5.17 -13.32
N ASN A 231 8.76 -4.97 -12.10
CA ASN A 231 7.37 -4.66 -11.83
C ASN A 231 7.14 -3.16 -11.54
N GLY A 232 8.20 -2.33 -11.60
CA GLY A 232 8.15 -0.91 -11.31
C GLY A 232 8.23 -0.55 -9.82
N ALA A 233 8.47 -1.53 -8.94
CA ALA A 233 8.67 -1.25 -7.52
C ALA A 233 10.07 -0.65 -7.27
N THR A 234 10.14 0.27 -6.33
CA THR A 234 11.38 1.00 -6.05
C THR A 234 12.36 0.15 -5.26
N TRP A 235 13.54 -0.10 -5.82
CA TRP A 235 14.68 -0.74 -5.15
C TRP A 235 15.73 0.26 -4.70
N PHE A 236 15.86 1.37 -5.41
CA PHE A 236 16.80 2.43 -5.06
C PHE A 236 16.16 3.79 -5.32
N GLY A 237 16.27 4.70 -4.36
CA GLY A 237 15.67 6.02 -4.46
C GLY A 237 16.40 7.07 -3.62
N LYS A 238 16.14 8.33 -3.92
CA LYS A 238 16.63 9.47 -3.17
C LYS A 238 15.48 10.11 -2.40
N ILE A 239 15.57 10.10 -1.08
CA ILE A 239 14.64 10.80 -0.19
C ILE A 239 14.98 12.29 -0.23
N ARG A 240 13.98 13.14 -0.52
CA ARG A 240 14.15 14.57 -0.82
C ARG A 240 13.51 15.44 0.26
N GLN A 241 14.11 16.59 0.49
CA GLN A 241 13.53 17.67 1.34
C GLN A 241 12.55 18.56 0.56
N THR A 242 12.35 18.29 -0.73
CA THR A 242 11.41 19.05 -1.57
C THR A 242 9.97 18.90 -1.05
N LYS A 243 9.12 19.83 -1.45
CA LYS A 243 7.71 19.90 -1.07
C LYS A 243 6.83 20.16 -2.30
N GLU A 244 7.26 19.64 -3.44
CA GLU A 244 6.64 19.90 -4.75
C GLU A 244 5.24 19.26 -4.84
N LEU A 245 5.04 18.12 -4.18
CA LEU A 245 3.76 17.40 -4.10
C LEU A 245 2.93 17.76 -2.85
N LEU A 246 3.46 18.57 -1.93
CA LEU A 246 2.75 18.96 -0.72
C LEU A 246 1.45 19.72 -1.00
N PRO A 247 1.40 20.70 -1.95
CA PRO A 247 0.13 21.38 -2.26
C PRO A 247 -0.95 20.42 -2.76
N LEU A 248 -0.60 19.44 -3.59
CA LEU A 248 -1.50 18.37 -4.03
C LEU A 248 -2.04 17.58 -2.83
N ALA A 249 -1.15 17.14 -1.94
CA ALA A 249 -1.53 16.38 -0.75
C ALA A 249 -2.46 17.20 0.17
N GLN A 250 -2.20 18.50 0.33
CA GLN A 250 -3.02 19.41 1.12
C GLN A 250 -4.44 19.56 0.53
N GLU A 251 -4.54 19.71 -0.79
CA GLU A 251 -5.84 19.81 -1.47
C GLU A 251 -6.64 18.51 -1.36
N LEU A 252 -5.98 17.37 -1.60
CA LEU A 252 -6.59 16.05 -1.46
C LEU A 252 -7.16 15.83 -0.05
N VAL A 253 -6.35 16.08 0.98
CA VAL A 253 -6.76 15.85 2.38
C VAL A 253 -7.82 16.83 2.82
N LYS A 254 -7.79 18.09 2.34
CA LYS A 254 -8.81 19.10 2.63
C LYS A 254 -10.17 18.76 2.03
N SER A 255 -10.18 18.14 0.86
CA SER A 255 -11.40 17.89 0.06
C SER A 255 -12.01 16.50 0.30
N ASN A 256 -11.32 15.60 1.01
CA ASN A 256 -11.73 14.22 1.16
C ASN A 256 -11.47 13.70 2.58
N ASP A 257 -12.23 12.66 2.98
CA ASP A 257 -12.06 12.01 4.29
C ASP A 257 -11.00 10.91 4.21
N PHE A 258 -9.83 11.18 4.74
CA PHE A 258 -8.75 10.21 4.90
C PHE A 258 -8.66 9.65 6.32
N ALA A 259 -9.44 10.18 7.26
CA ALA A 259 -9.40 9.83 8.68
C ALA A 259 -7.97 9.88 9.27
N THR A 260 -7.54 8.82 9.94
CA THR A 260 -6.15 8.60 10.35
C THR A 260 -5.55 7.53 9.45
N SER A 261 -4.61 7.92 8.61
CA SER A 261 -4.04 7.03 7.59
C SER A 261 -2.62 7.44 7.17
N ILE A 262 -1.96 6.56 6.44
CA ILE A 262 -0.73 6.84 5.70
C ILE A 262 -1.01 6.45 4.25
N ILE A 263 -0.79 7.37 3.33
CA ILE A 263 -0.98 7.13 1.90
C ILE A 263 0.31 7.40 1.14
N GLU A 264 0.44 6.81 -0.04
CA GLU A 264 1.48 7.13 -1.00
C GLU A 264 0.85 7.70 -2.26
N ILE A 265 1.36 8.84 -2.73
CA ILE A 265 0.99 9.42 -4.03
C ILE A 265 2.16 9.16 -4.99
N GLU A 266 1.88 8.52 -6.12
CA GLU A 266 2.86 8.18 -7.14
C GLU A 266 2.67 9.03 -8.39
N THR A 267 3.75 9.69 -8.83
CA THR A 267 3.72 10.62 -9.94
C THR A 267 4.88 10.44 -10.92
N ILE A 268 4.67 10.92 -12.15
CA ILE A 268 5.74 11.15 -13.13
C ILE A 268 5.84 12.64 -13.37
N GLU A 269 7.03 13.21 -13.10
CA GLU A 269 7.34 14.59 -13.44
C GLU A 269 7.79 14.68 -14.89
N LYS A 270 7.12 15.54 -15.65
CA LYS A 270 7.49 15.91 -17.01
C LYS A 270 7.22 17.40 -17.23
N GLU A 271 8.24 18.16 -17.62
CA GLU A 271 8.10 19.60 -17.93
C GLU A 271 7.43 20.39 -16.79
N GLU A 272 7.92 20.18 -15.55
CA GLU A 272 7.40 20.79 -14.32
C GLU A 272 5.94 20.45 -13.97
N LYS A 273 5.31 19.52 -14.69
CA LYS A 273 4.00 18.95 -14.40
C LYS A 273 4.13 17.58 -13.78
N TYR A 274 3.19 17.25 -12.90
CA TYR A 274 3.16 15.98 -12.18
C TYR A 274 1.93 15.19 -12.62
N PHE A 275 2.16 14.05 -13.25
CA PHE A 275 1.11 13.13 -13.67
C PHE A 275 0.90 12.08 -12.60
N ILE A 276 -0.21 12.17 -11.88
CA ILE A 276 -0.59 11.26 -10.81
C ILE A 276 -1.18 10.00 -11.44
N TYR A 277 -0.49 8.89 -11.33
CA TYR A 277 -0.90 7.62 -11.95
C TYR A 277 -1.38 6.58 -10.94
N GLU A 278 -1.15 6.79 -9.63
CA GLU A 278 -1.59 5.91 -8.55
C GLU A 278 -1.57 6.63 -7.20
N ILE A 279 -2.56 6.33 -6.35
CA ILE A 279 -2.57 6.69 -4.93
C ILE A 279 -2.85 5.43 -4.14
N ASN A 280 -1.86 4.99 -3.36
CA ASN A 280 -1.95 3.80 -2.53
C ASN A 280 -2.54 4.16 -1.16
N PRO A 281 -3.65 3.52 -0.71
CA PRO A 281 -4.30 3.83 0.56
C PRO A 281 -3.60 3.22 1.78
N ARG A 282 -2.29 3.07 1.72
CA ARG A 282 -1.47 2.37 2.72
C ARG A 282 -0.05 2.88 2.75
N SER A 283 0.70 2.45 3.77
CA SER A 283 2.14 2.68 3.83
C SER A 283 2.85 2.00 2.65
N PRO A 284 3.78 2.69 1.99
CA PRO A 284 4.59 2.09 0.94
C PRO A 284 5.73 1.24 1.50
N ALA A 285 6.32 0.41 0.65
CA ALA A 285 7.41 -0.48 1.01
C ALA A 285 8.69 0.25 1.48
N TRP A 286 8.86 1.52 1.15
CA TRP A 286 10.00 2.35 1.56
C TRP A 286 9.73 3.18 2.84
N ILE A 287 8.63 2.91 3.57
CA ILE A 287 8.20 3.65 4.77
C ILE A 287 9.26 3.74 5.87
N TYR A 288 10.18 2.79 5.95
CA TYR A 288 11.25 2.81 6.96
C TYR A 288 12.42 3.76 6.59
N ALA A 289 12.60 4.09 5.30
CA ALA A 289 13.69 4.97 4.88
C ALA A 289 13.61 6.39 5.50
N PRO A 290 12.44 7.09 5.49
CA PRO A 290 12.33 8.37 6.20
C PRO A 290 12.48 8.23 7.73
N CYS A 291 12.13 7.08 8.32
CA CYS A 291 12.35 6.83 9.75
C CYS A 291 13.85 6.87 10.10
N LEU A 292 14.69 6.26 9.27
CA LEU A 292 16.16 6.32 9.40
C LEU A 292 16.73 7.73 9.25
N LEU A 293 15.98 8.64 8.65
CA LEU A 293 16.32 10.07 8.52
C LEU A 293 15.63 10.94 9.59
N GLY A 294 15.10 10.33 10.65
CA GLY A 294 14.49 11.02 11.79
C GLY A 294 12.99 11.30 11.65
N LEU A 295 12.34 10.93 10.54
CA LEU A 295 10.91 11.14 10.33
C LEU A 295 10.12 9.82 10.43
N ASN A 296 9.69 9.48 11.65
CA ASN A 296 8.92 8.26 11.91
C ASN A 296 7.42 8.47 11.67
N LEU A 297 6.97 8.33 10.42
CA LEU A 297 5.57 8.57 10.02
C LEU A 297 4.57 7.62 10.72
N PRO A 298 4.80 6.29 10.83
CA PRO A 298 3.94 5.41 11.61
C PRO A 298 3.84 5.77 13.10
N GLY A 299 4.92 6.24 13.71
CA GLY A 299 4.91 6.75 15.07
C GLY A 299 4.09 8.03 15.20
N LEU A 300 4.23 8.95 14.25
CA LEU A 300 3.53 10.25 14.25
C LEU A 300 2.00 10.09 14.21
N VAL A 301 1.45 9.21 13.37
CA VAL A 301 -0.03 9.02 13.25
C VAL A 301 -0.67 8.48 14.54
N THR A 302 0.12 7.95 15.46
CA THR A 302 -0.35 7.46 16.77
C THR A 302 -0.20 8.48 17.90
N SER A 303 0.40 9.64 17.61
CA SER A 303 0.66 10.71 18.57
C SER A 303 -0.51 11.69 18.62
N SER A 304 -0.98 12.02 19.84
CA SER A 304 -2.06 13.01 20.04
C SER A 304 -1.58 14.46 20.02
N SER A 305 -0.27 14.71 19.97
CA SER A 305 0.30 16.05 20.24
C SER A 305 0.71 16.86 18.99
N ASN A 306 0.70 16.27 17.78
CA ASN A 306 1.24 16.93 16.61
C ASN A 306 0.21 17.84 15.90
N LYS A 307 0.42 19.14 15.99
CA LYS A 307 -0.36 20.17 15.25
C LYS A 307 0.35 20.70 14.00
N LYS A 308 1.61 20.36 13.80
CA LYS A 308 2.43 20.83 12.66
C LYS A 308 2.84 19.67 11.75
N VAL A 309 3.00 19.96 10.46
CA VAL A 309 3.54 19.00 9.50
C VAL A 309 5.03 18.79 9.78
N ASN A 310 5.44 17.55 9.96
CA ASN A 310 6.83 17.17 10.18
C ASN A 310 7.46 16.76 8.84
N PHE A 311 8.73 17.12 8.68
CA PHE A 311 9.53 16.84 7.48
C PHE A 311 10.85 16.21 7.89
N ILE A 312 11.54 15.56 6.94
CA ILE A 312 12.92 15.13 7.14
C ILE A 312 13.84 16.35 7.23
N GLU A 313 14.89 16.24 8.03
CA GLU A 313 15.91 17.28 8.18
C GLU A 313 17.09 17.11 7.21
N LYS A 314 17.26 15.92 6.64
CA LYS A 314 18.36 15.56 5.74
C LYS A 314 17.87 14.74 4.59
N GLU A 315 18.40 14.97 3.39
CA GLU A 315 18.24 14.07 2.25
C GLU A 315 19.07 12.81 2.44
N GLY A 316 18.69 11.73 1.79
CA GLY A 316 19.43 10.48 1.82
C GLY A 316 19.09 9.57 0.66
N PHE A 317 19.97 8.64 0.38
CA PHE A 317 19.70 7.56 -0.54
C PHE A 317 19.25 6.32 0.24
N PHE A 318 18.24 5.66 -0.26
CA PHE A 318 17.82 4.38 0.26
C PHE A 318 17.98 3.32 -0.82
N GLY A 319 18.40 2.15 -0.41
CA GLY A 319 18.47 0.96 -1.26
C GLY A 319 18.06 -0.28 -0.47
N ARG A 320 17.65 -1.31 -1.17
CA ARG A 320 17.34 -2.61 -0.59
C ARG A 320 18.49 -3.56 -0.82
N GLU A 321 18.82 -4.29 0.22
CA GLU A 321 19.86 -5.30 0.22
C GLU A 321 19.28 -6.58 0.79
N VAL A 322 19.57 -7.71 0.13
CA VAL A 322 19.30 -9.03 0.70
C VAL A 322 20.49 -9.39 1.57
N LYS A 323 20.23 -9.70 2.84
CA LYS A 323 21.25 -10.13 3.81
C LYS A 323 21.00 -11.54 4.25
N ASP A 324 22.03 -12.37 4.11
CA ASP A 324 22.07 -13.66 4.75
C ASP A 324 22.37 -13.49 6.25
N PHE A 325 21.84 -14.38 7.06
CA PHE A 325 22.17 -14.45 8.48
C PHE A 325 22.27 -15.89 8.93
N ILE A 326 23.10 -16.12 9.93
CA ILE A 326 23.29 -17.43 10.55
C ILE A 326 22.87 -17.30 12.03
N ARG A 327 22.00 -18.20 12.48
CA ARG A 327 21.68 -18.39 13.89
C ARG A 327 22.07 -19.82 14.28
N GLN A 328 22.83 -19.97 15.34
CA GLN A 328 23.22 -21.28 15.87
C GLN A 328 22.09 -21.99 16.58
N ASN A 329 21.11 -21.23 17.09
CA ASN A 329 19.96 -21.75 17.80
C ASN A 329 18.71 -20.92 17.50
N ILE A 330 17.57 -21.57 17.27
CA ILE A 330 16.25 -20.96 17.07
C ILE A 330 15.31 -21.20 18.26
N GLN A 331 15.79 -21.83 19.34
CA GLN A 331 14.97 -22.09 20.50
C GLN A 331 14.34 -20.81 21.06
N GLY A 332 13.02 -20.81 21.28
CA GLY A 332 12.25 -19.65 21.71
C GLY A 332 11.81 -18.72 20.56
N TYR A 333 12.10 -19.07 19.31
CA TYR A 333 11.66 -18.32 18.12
C TYR A 333 10.76 -19.14 17.21
N GLU A 334 10.46 -20.39 17.52
CA GLU A 334 9.71 -21.32 16.68
C GLU A 334 8.31 -20.79 16.34
N ASP A 335 7.70 -20.06 17.26
CA ASP A 335 6.39 -19.43 17.11
C ASP A 335 6.43 -18.09 16.34
N LYS A 336 7.65 -17.59 16.02
CA LYS A 336 7.91 -16.35 15.27
C LYS A 336 8.55 -16.60 13.92
N ILE A 337 8.93 -17.85 13.65
CA ILE A 337 9.53 -18.30 12.38
C ILE A 337 8.50 -19.15 11.67
N GLY A 338 7.99 -18.66 10.55
CA GLY A 338 7.12 -19.45 9.67
C GLY A 338 7.93 -20.47 8.89
N PHE A 339 7.56 -21.75 8.99
CA PHE A 339 8.15 -22.81 8.16
C PHE A 339 7.31 -23.00 6.89
N TYR A 340 7.97 -22.98 5.75
CA TYR A 340 7.37 -23.46 4.51
C TYR A 340 7.23 -24.98 4.58
N SER A 341 6.03 -25.51 4.80
CA SER A 341 5.78 -26.91 4.52
C SER A 341 5.83 -27.09 2.99
N LYS A 342 6.80 -27.87 2.50
CA LYS A 342 6.84 -28.30 1.10
C LYS A 342 5.49 -28.97 0.78
N GLY A 343 4.64 -28.32 -0.01
CA GLY A 343 3.38 -28.89 -0.45
C GLY A 343 2.13 -28.03 -0.33
N ALA A 344 2.16 -26.94 0.40
CA ALA A 344 1.06 -25.97 0.39
C ALA A 344 1.17 -25.03 -0.83
N ALA A 345 1.14 -25.59 -2.03
CA ALA A 345 0.70 -24.83 -3.18
C ALA A 345 -0.80 -24.59 -2.95
N TYR A 346 -1.15 -23.43 -2.41
CA TYR A 346 -2.53 -22.97 -2.33
C TYR A 346 -3.07 -22.82 -3.75
N LYS A 347 -3.63 -23.88 -4.31
CA LYS A 347 -4.57 -23.82 -5.40
C LYS A 347 -5.90 -23.40 -4.81
N SER A 348 -6.07 -22.12 -4.55
CA SER A 348 -7.37 -21.58 -4.19
C SER A 348 -8.23 -21.52 -5.46
N LYS A 349 -9.05 -22.53 -5.65
CA LYS A 349 -10.23 -22.39 -6.49
C LYS A 349 -11.24 -21.57 -5.67
N ASN A 350 -11.67 -20.42 -6.19
CA ASN A 350 -12.75 -19.55 -5.69
C ASN A 350 -12.45 -18.68 -4.46
N LEU A 351 -11.29 -18.01 -4.37
CA LEU A 351 -11.14 -16.93 -3.41
C LEU A 351 -11.72 -15.63 -3.99
N LYS A 352 -12.67 -15.04 -3.27
CA LYS A 352 -13.03 -13.64 -3.44
C LYS A 352 -11.92 -12.81 -2.79
N TYR A 353 -11.33 -11.89 -3.53
CA TYR A 353 -10.36 -10.96 -2.97
C TYR A 353 -11.08 -9.79 -2.29
N PRO A 354 -10.51 -9.20 -1.22
CA PRO A 354 -11.08 -7.99 -0.61
C PRO A 354 -11.30 -6.84 -1.60
N SER A 355 -10.50 -6.73 -2.65
CA SER A 355 -10.71 -5.78 -3.74
C SER A 355 -12.04 -5.94 -4.48
N ASP A 356 -12.61 -7.16 -4.51
CA ASP A 356 -13.92 -7.42 -5.13
C ASP A 356 -15.04 -6.69 -4.37
N LEU A 357 -14.87 -6.47 -3.06
CA LEU A 357 -15.82 -5.72 -2.24
C LEU A 357 -15.97 -4.25 -2.66
N LEU A 358 -14.99 -3.69 -3.34
CA LEU A 358 -15.05 -2.30 -3.84
C LEU A 358 -15.88 -2.19 -5.12
N LEU A 359 -16.17 -3.30 -5.79
CA LEU A 359 -16.99 -3.32 -6.99
C LEU A 359 -18.48 -3.25 -6.63
N ASP A 360 -18.87 -3.81 -5.47
CA ASP A 360 -20.24 -3.89 -4.98
C ASP A 360 -20.70 -2.60 -4.24
N LEU A 361 -19.82 -1.61 -4.08
CA LEU A 361 -20.12 -0.28 -3.51
C LEU A 361 -20.42 0.73 -4.62
#